data_550e250b823ca9ca3a361ecca45e25ea
#
_entry.id   550e250b823ca9ca3a361ecca45e25ea
#
_cell.length_a   1.000
_cell.length_b   1.000
_cell.length_c   1.000
_cell.angle_alpha   90.00
_cell.angle_beta   90.00
_cell.angle_gamma   90.00
#
_symmetry.space_group_name_H-M   'P 1'
#
loop_
_entity.id
_entity.type
_entity.pdbx_description
1 polymer ?
#
loop_
_entity_poly.entity_id
_entity_poly.type
_entity_poly.pdbx_seq_one_letter_code
_entity_poly.pdbx_strand_id
1 'polypeptide(L)'
;SRIIGIQFRIEPQSNWTTALEDAKQWRTDLFAMVEPTLAVDANLLLTRPHISLPGIIVIHENAQHATSLKELAGKRVSVVYRHYWHNYLESRYPDIILDPVSNPLQGLFRVMSGHSDALVDYKASVLPKLEDNTHLRLQATSTIPAQSGLSIGVRSDWPELHSILSKALYQIQPPERELINNRWLSRQPSLHLPPRTFWTSLLGIEVVLSVLLLIIFWNFQLRRKVEERTKRLAAELEKSAKAEDLQRLNTELQQ
;
A
#
# COMPACT_ATOMS: atom_id res chain seq x y z
N SER A 1 -8.99 -8.78 25.35
CA SER A 1 -8.65 -8.98 26.79
C SER A 1 -9.21 -7.88 27.69
N ARG A 2 -9.17 -6.58 27.27
CA ARG A 2 -9.61 -5.44 28.11
C ARG A 2 -11.08 -5.56 28.58
N ILE A 3 -11.99 -6.06 27.77
CA ILE A 3 -13.43 -6.17 28.10
C ILE A 3 -13.71 -7.33 29.07
N ILE A 4 -12.98 -8.43 28.92
CA ILE A 4 -13.29 -9.70 29.62
C ILE A 4 -12.23 -10.11 30.64
N GLY A 5 -11.15 -9.36 30.79
CA GLY A 5 -10.07 -9.67 31.74
C GLY A 5 -9.22 -10.91 31.42
N ILE A 6 -9.53 -11.63 30.33
CA ILE A 6 -8.81 -12.84 29.94
C ILE A 6 -7.54 -12.45 29.16
N GLN A 7 -6.43 -13.10 29.45
CA GLN A 7 -5.20 -13.00 28.68
C GLN A 7 -5.16 -14.10 27.63
N PHE A 8 -4.81 -13.73 26.38
CA PHE A 8 -4.63 -14.66 25.28
C PHE A 8 -3.13 -14.92 25.07
N ARG A 9 -2.76 -16.18 25.01
CA ARG A 9 -1.44 -16.60 24.55
C ARG A 9 -1.54 -16.95 23.08
N ILE A 10 -0.77 -16.28 22.25
CA ILE A 10 -0.73 -16.52 20.81
C ILE A 10 0.31 -17.61 20.55
N GLU A 11 -0.13 -18.71 19.90
CA GLU A 11 0.73 -19.80 19.47
C GLU A 11 0.83 -19.78 17.92
N PRO A 12 1.97 -19.36 17.39
CA PRO A 12 2.18 -19.36 15.95
C PRO A 12 2.17 -20.78 15.39
N GLN A 13 1.41 -21.01 14.34
CA GLN A 13 1.36 -22.30 13.64
C GLN A 13 2.11 -22.22 12.31
N SER A 14 2.78 -23.32 11.92
CA SER A 14 3.56 -23.38 10.68
C SER A 14 2.67 -23.34 9.42
N ASN A 15 1.50 -23.95 9.51
CA ASN A 15 0.52 -24.00 8.42
C ASN A 15 -0.89 -24.26 8.96
N TRP A 16 -1.87 -24.09 8.10
CA TRP A 16 -3.29 -24.22 8.45
C TRP A 16 -3.71 -25.66 8.78
N THR A 17 -3.16 -26.62 8.09
CA THR A 17 -3.45 -28.06 8.33
C THR A 17 -3.08 -28.48 9.74
N THR A 18 -1.86 -28.11 10.20
CA THR A 18 -1.39 -28.37 11.56
C THR A 18 -2.30 -27.68 12.58
N ALA A 19 -2.71 -26.43 12.31
CA ALA A 19 -3.61 -25.72 13.21
C ALA A 19 -4.96 -26.44 13.38
N LEU A 20 -5.54 -26.97 12.31
CA LEU A 20 -6.78 -27.76 12.37
C LEU A 20 -6.61 -29.09 13.12
N GLU A 21 -5.48 -29.75 12.96
CA GLU A 21 -5.17 -30.97 13.72
C GLU A 21 -5.03 -30.69 15.21
N ASP A 22 -4.40 -29.55 15.57
CA ASP A 22 -4.29 -29.11 16.96
C ASP A 22 -5.66 -28.79 17.58
N ALA A 23 -6.57 -28.22 16.79
CA ALA A 23 -7.96 -28.03 17.23
C ALA A 23 -8.65 -29.35 17.55
N LYS A 24 -8.58 -30.34 16.62
CA LYS A 24 -9.18 -31.66 16.81
C LYS A 24 -8.65 -32.39 18.03
N GLN A 25 -7.41 -32.10 18.41
CA GLN A 25 -6.74 -32.73 19.58
C GLN A 25 -6.83 -31.87 20.84
N TRP A 26 -7.66 -30.83 20.84
CA TRP A 26 -7.86 -29.93 21.98
C TRP A 26 -6.58 -29.22 22.47
N ARG A 27 -5.56 -29.11 21.60
CA ARG A 27 -4.30 -28.40 21.92
C ARG A 27 -4.42 -26.90 21.76
N THR A 28 -5.43 -26.44 21.06
CA THR A 28 -5.74 -25.02 20.86
C THR A 28 -7.13 -24.73 21.40
N ASP A 29 -7.26 -23.74 22.29
CA ASP A 29 -8.54 -23.41 22.92
C ASP A 29 -9.45 -22.60 22.01
N LEU A 30 -8.86 -21.77 21.15
CA LEU A 30 -9.63 -20.92 20.21
C LEU A 30 -8.81 -20.54 18.98
N PHE A 31 -9.52 -20.23 17.92
CA PHE A 31 -9.04 -19.59 16.70
C PHE A 31 -9.64 -18.20 16.55
N ALA A 32 -8.81 -17.20 16.32
CA ALA A 32 -9.27 -15.81 16.17
C ALA A 32 -10.15 -15.60 14.92
N MET A 33 -9.86 -16.38 13.85
CA MET A 33 -10.56 -16.26 12.57
C MET A 33 -10.74 -17.64 11.95
N VAL A 34 -12.00 -18.10 11.92
CA VAL A 34 -12.38 -19.39 11.30
C VAL A 34 -13.60 -19.16 10.43
N GLU A 35 -13.63 -19.87 9.31
CA GLU A 35 -14.79 -19.92 8.44
C GLU A 35 -15.81 -20.95 8.90
N PRO A 36 -17.12 -20.70 8.68
CA PRO A 36 -18.17 -21.62 9.10
C PRO A 36 -17.99 -23.05 8.57
N THR A 37 -17.50 -23.20 7.34
CA THR A 37 -17.30 -24.51 6.70
C THR A 37 -16.21 -25.34 7.39
N LEU A 38 -15.16 -24.70 7.90
CA LEU A 38 -14.03 -25.37 8.56
C LEU A 38 -14.32 -25.69 10.04
N ALA A 39 -15.26 -24.98 10.65
CA ALA A 39 -15.60 -25.17 12.04
C ALA A 39 -16.27 -26.52 12.32
N VAL A 40 -17.03 -27.04 11.37
CA VAL A 40 -17.68 -28.36 11.47
C VAL A 40 -16.63 -29.46 11.55
N ASP A 41 -15.63 -29.41 10.68
CA ASP A 41 -14.56 -30.41 10.61
C ASP A 41 -13.66 -30.41 11.85
N ALA A 42 -13.49 -29.22 12.46
CA ALA A 42 -12.64 -29.03 13.62
C ALA A 42 -13.39 -29.11 14.98
N ASN A 43 -14.70 -29.41 14.95
CA ASN A 43 -15.54 -29.48 16.14
C ASN A 43 -15.48 -28.21 17.01
N LEU A 44 -15.68 -27.04 16.37
CA LEU A 44 -15.63 -25.73 17.00
C LEU A 44 -17.02 -25.10 17.14
N LEU A 45 -17.23 -24.41 18.25
CA LEU A 45 -18.34 -23.47 18.44
C LEU A 45 -17.96 -22.12 17.85
N LEU A 46 -18.77 -21.58 16.94
CA LEU A 46 -18.51 -20.29 16.29
C LEU A 46 -19.26 -19.16 16.94
N THR A 47 -18.58 -18.06 17.21
CA THR A 47 -19.24 -16.77 17.48
C THR A 47 -19.91 -16.25 16.21
N ARG A 48 -20.72 -15.18 16.33
CA ARG A 48 -21.13 -14.43 15.14
C ARG A 48 -19.89 -13.92 14.38
N PRO A 49 -19.97 -13.77 13.06
CA PRO A 49 -18.91 -13.19 12.28
C PRO A 49 -18.54 -11.78 12.78
N HIS A 50 -17.26 -11.53 12.94
CA HIS A 50 -16.77 -10.26 13.46
C HIS A 50 -15.88 -9.49 12.47
N ILE A 51 -15.40 -10.17 11.41
CA ILE A 51 -14.57 -9.59 10.37
C ILE A 51 -14.94 -10.20 9.02
N SER A 52 -14.85 -9.40 7.95
CA SER A 52 -15.02 -9.86 6.58
C SER A 52 -13.81 -9.42 5.77
N LEU A 53 -13.14 -10.37 5.13
CA LEU A 53 -11.93 -10.11 4.36
C LEU A 53 -12.22 -10.23 2.86
N PRO A 54 -11.98 -9.17 2.08
CA PRO A 54 -12.09 -9.26 0.63
C PRO A 54 -10.96 -10.12 0.06
N GLY A 55 -11.25 -10.77 -1.06
CA GLY A 55 -10.26 -11.45 -1.87
C GLY A 55 -9.55 -10.53 -2.84
N ILE A 56 -8.51 -11.06 -3.48
CA ILE A 56 -7.76 -10.38 -4.53
C ILE A 56 -7.35 -11.37 -5.61
N ILE A 57 -7.36 -10.91 -6.85
CA ILE A 57 -6.78 -11.65 -7.98
C ILE A 57 -5.42 -11.04 -8.27
N VAL A 58 -4.39 -11.89 -8.33
CA VAL A 58 -3.04 -11.51 -8.73
C VAL A 58 -2.64 -12.30 -9.96
N ILE A 59 -2.10 -11.61 -10.97
CA ILE A 59 -1.60 -12.17 -12.21
C ILE A 59 -0.19 -11.67 -12.50
N HIS A 60 0.47 -12.27 -13.49
CA HIS A 60 1.71 -11.72 -14.02
C HIS A 60 1.46 -10.39 -14.74
N GLU A 61 2.38 -9.41 -14.63
CA GLU A 61 2.22 -8.06 -15.21
C GLU A 61 1.97 -8.06 -16.73
N ASN A 62 2.49 -9.07 -17.43
CA ASN A 62 2.33 -9.22 -18.89
C ASN A 62 1.13 -10.10 -19.28
N ALA A 63 0.37 -10.62 -18.31
CA ALA A 63 -0.79 -11.44 -18.60
C ALA A 63 -2.01 -10.59 -18.99
N GLN A 64 -2.95 -11.20 -19.71
CA GLN A 64 -4.22 -10.55 -19.99
C GLN A 64 -4.96 -10.27 -18.67
N HIS A 65 -5.41 -9.05 -18.50
CA HIS A 65 -6.14 -8.64 -17.29
C HIS A 65 -7.38 -9.50 -17.06
N ALA A 66 -7.45 -10.12 -15.89
CA ALA A 66 -8.65 -10.74 -15.36
C ALA A 66 -9.22 -9.85 -14.25
N THR A 67 -10.41 -9.30 -14.48
CA THR A 67 -11.08 -8.37 -13.55
C THR A 67 -12.13 -9.06 -12.69
N SER A 68 -12.46 -10.31 -13.02
CA SER A 68 -13.47 -11.11 -12.32
C SER A 68 -13.11 -12.59 -12.27
N LEU A 69 -13.69 -13.30 -11.32
CA LEU A 69 -13.52 -14.76 -11.20
C LEU A 69 -14.03 -15.51 -12.44
N LYS A 70 -15.04 -14.99 -13.13
CA LYS A 70 -15.57 -15.60 -14.35
C LYS A 70 -14.56 -15.66 -15.48
N GLU A 71 -13.69 -14.65 -15.57
CA GLU A 71 -12.64 -14.56 -16.60
C GLU A 71 -11.49 -15.55 -16.36
N LEU A 72 -11.47 -16.19 -15.18
CA LEU A 72 -10.51 -17.24 -14.85
C LEU A 72 -10.97 -18.65 -15.29
N ALA A 73 -12.13 -18.78 -15.94
CA ALA A 73 -12.59 -20.06 -16.48
C ALA A 73 -11.55 -20.66 -17.46
N GLY A 74 -11.22 -21.93 -17.29
CA GLY A 74 -10.18 -22.65 -18.03
C GLY A 74 -8.74 -22.27 -17.65
N LYS A 75 -8.53 -21.32 -16.75
CA LYS A 75 -7.22 -20.89 -16.26
C LYS A 75 -6.79 -21.70 -15.05
N ARG A 76 -5.48 -21.88 -14.90
CA ARG A 76 -4.90 -22.50 -13.72
C ARG A 76 -4.71 -21.44 -12.62
N VAL A 77 -5.39 -21.63 -11.50
CA VAL A 77 -5.43 -20.64 -10.41
C VAL A 77 -4.86 -21.24 -9.13
N SER A 78 -3.77 -20.66 -8.65
CA SER A 78 -3.22 -20.97 -7.32
C SER A 78 -4.17 -20.52 -6.22
N VAL A 79 -4.42 -21.42 -5.27
CA VAL A 79 -5.24 -21.16 -4.07
C VAL A 79 -4.62 -21.88 -2.88
N VAL A 80 -4.70 -21.28 -1.68
CA VAL A 80 -4.21 -21.96 -0.48
C VAL A 80 -5.14 -23.12 -0.13
N TYR A 81 -4.55 -24.32 -0.05
CA TYR A 81 -5.28 -25.55 0.20
C TYR A 81 -6.14 -25.51 1.44
N ARG A 82 -7.41 -25.93 1.33
CA ARG A 82 -8.42 -25.90 2.40
C ARG A 82 -8.71 -24.53 2.99
N HIS A 83 -8.25 -23.43 2.39
CA HIS A 83 -8.74 -22.09 2.74
C HIS A 83 -10.08 -21.80 2.06
N TYR A 84 -10.71 -20.71 2.50
CA TYR A 84 -12.00 -20.27 1.97
C TYR A 84 -12.03 -20.20 0.45
N TRP A 85 -11.04 -19.51 -0.16
CA TRP A 85 -11.01 -19.33 -1.60
C TRP A 85 -10.87 -20.64 -2.37
N HIS A 86 -10.17 -21.63 -1.80
CA HIS A 86 -10.11 -22.97 -2.39
C HIS A 86 -11.51 -23.60 -2.45
N ASN A 87 -12.21 -23.70 -1.32
CA ASN A 87 -13.53 -24.32 -1.25
C ASN A 87 -14.59 -23.50 -2.00
N TYR A 88 -14.48 -22.18 -1.99
CA TYR A 88 -15.37 -21.28 -2.70
C TYR A 88 -15.25 -21.42 -4.22
N LEU A 89 -14.02 -21.43 -4.75
CA LEU A 89 -13.80 -21.61 -6.18
C LEU A 89 -14.19 -23.01 -6.64
N GLU A 90 -13.82 -24.04 -5.89
CA GLU A 90 -14.19 -25.44 -6.19
C GLU A 90 -15.72 -25.61 -6.32
N SER A 91 -16.47 -24.99 -5.44
CA SER A 91 -17.94 -25.14 -5.41
C SER A 91 -18.69 -24.23 -6.38
N ARG A 92 -18.18 -23.02 -6.67
CA ARG A 92 -18.88 -21.97 -7.41
C ARG A 92 -18.36 -21.72 -8.81
N TYR A 93 -17.11 -22.13 -9.07
CA TYR A 93 -16.42 -21.91 -10.35
C TYR A 93 -15.70 -23.17 -10.79
N PRO A 94 -16.44 -24.27 -11.06
CA PRO A 94 -15.86 -25.57 -11.40
C PRO A 94 -15.02 -25.57 -12.68
N ASP A 95 -15.20 -24.56 -13.54
CA ASP A 95 -14.43 -24.40 -14.78
C ASP A 95 -13.01 -23.86 -14.52
N ILE A 96 -12.69 -23.42 -13.30
CA ILE A 96 -11.34 -22.99 -12.93
C ILE A 96 -10.50 -24.23 -12.57
N ILE A 97 -9.30 -24.32 -13.13
CA ILE A 97 -8.35 -25.37 -12.79
C ILE A 97 -7.60 -24.96 -11.53
N LEU A 98 -7.96 -25.55 -10.39
CA LEU A 98 -7.31 -25.20 -9.12
C LEU A 98 -5.90 -25.80 -9.03
N ASP A 99 -4.96 -24.97 -8.54
CA ASP A 99 -3.58 -25.35 -8.21
C ASP A 99 -3.35 -25.10 -6.70
N PRO A 100 -3.60 -26.12 -5.85
CA PRO A 100 -3.48 -25.96 -4.41
C PRO A 100 -2.05 -25.73 -3.97
N VAL A 101 -1.84 -24.71 -3.12
CA VAL A 101 -0.55 -24.34 -2.52
C VAL A 101 -0.63 -24.34 -1.00
N SER A 102 0.52 -24.40 -0.33
CA SER A 102 0.57 -24.43 1.15
C SER A 102 0.44 -23.03 1.80
N ASN A 103 0.78 -21.98 1.08
CA ASN A 103 0.71 -20.60 1.57
C ASN A 103 0.67 -19.59 0.40
N PRO A 104 0.27 -18.32 0.66
CA PRO A 104 0.14 -17.32 -0.40
C PRO A 104 1.45 -17.00 -1.13
N LEU A 105 2.59 -17.04 -0.44
CA LEU A 105 3.88 -16.74 -1.06
C LEU A 105 4.25 -17.80 -2.11
N GLN A 106 3.98 -19.06 -1.84
CA GLN A 106 4.15 -20.13 -2.81
C GLN A 106 3.24 -19.89 -4.04
N GLY A 107 2.01 -19.43 -3.83
CA GLY A 107 1.10 -19.07 -4.93
C GLY A 107 1.64 -17.94 -5.81
N LEU A 108 2.20 -16.89 -5.19
CA LEU A 108 2.85 -15.81 -5.93
C LEU A 108 4.02 -16.32 -6.78
N PHE A 109 4.87 -17.20 -6.24
CA PHE A 109 5.96 -17.81 -7.01
C PHE A 109 5.47 -18.69 -8.17
N ARG A 110 4.34 -19.38 -8.01
CA ARG A 110 3.74 -20.16 -9.10
C ARG A 110 3.23 -19.28 -10.23
N VAL A 111 2.63 -18.14 -9.92
CA VAL A 111 2.20 -17.17 -10.95
C VAL A 111 3.42 -16.53 -11.63
N MET A 112 4.43 -16.13 -10.86
CA MET A 112 5.68 -15.57 -11.40
C MET A 112 6.36 -16.54 -12.38
N SER A 113 6.41 -17.82 -12.05
CA SER A 113 7.04 -18.86 -12.88
C SER A 113 6.19 -19.32 -14.07
N GLY A 114 4.97 -18.81 -14.24
CA GLY A 114 4.03 -19.23 -15.27
C GLY A 114 3.42 -20.61 -15.04
N HIS A 115 3.59 -21.20 -13.85
CA HIS A 115 2.98 -22.47 -13.50
C HIS A 115 1.48 -22.35 -13.26
N SER A 116 1.05 -21.19 -12.76
CA SER A 116 -0.36 -20.80 -12.65
C SER A 116 -0.57 -19.46 -13.34
N ASP A 117 -1.77 -19.26 -13.89
CA ASP A 117 -2.16 -18.03 -14.59
C ASP A 117 -2.50 -16.91 -13.59
N ALA A 118 -3.03 -17.27 -12.42
CA ALA A 118 -3.44 -16.34 -11.37
C ALA A 118 -3.29 -16.95 -9.96
N LEU A 119 -3.29 -16.07 -8.96
CA LEU A 119 -3.51 -16.41 -7.55
C LEU A 119 -4.80 -15.73 -7.07
N VAL A 120 -5.63 -16.47 -6.35
CA VAL A 120 -6.78 -15.94 -5.61
C VAL A 120 -6.63 -16.25 -4.13
N ASP A 121 -6.62 -15.20 -3.30
CA ASP A 121 -6.56 -15.34 -1.84
C ASP A 121 -7.06 -14.06 -1.17
N TYR A 122 -7.04 -13.99 0.16
CA TYR A 122 -7.38 -12.78 0.91
C TYR A 122 -6.45 -11.62 0.61
N LYS A 123 -7.03 -10.47 0.30
CA LYS A 123 -6.28 -9.23 0.03
C LYS A 123 -5.30 -8.89 1.15
N ALA A 124 -5.74 -9.00 2.42
CA ALA A 124 -4.90 -8.71 3.58
C ALA A 124 -3.69 -9.66 3.72
N SER A 125 -3.80 -10.89 3.21
CA SER A 125 -2.73 -11.89 3.24
C SER A 125 -1.71 -11.71 2.11
N VAL A 126 -2.18 -11.30 0.93
CA VAL A 126 -1.37 -11.26 -0.30
C VAL A 126 -0.70 -9.91 -0.52
N LEU A 127 -1.41 -8.80 -0.29
CA LEU A 127 -0.91 -7.47 -0.63
C LEU A 127 0.44 -7.12 0.03
N PRO A 128 0.64 -7.36 1.33
CA PRO A 128 1.94 -7.10 1.95
C PRO A 128 3.07 -7.90 1.33
N LYS A 129 2.80 -9.17 0.97
CA LYS A 129 3.81 -10.04 0.32
C LYS A 129 4.13 -9.60 -1.09
N LEU A 130 3.15 -9.06 -1.82
CA LEU A 130 3.34 -8.52 -3.16
C LEU A 130 4.17 -7.23 -3.11
N GLU A 131 3.90 -6.36 -2.15
CA GLU A 131 4.65 -5.12 -1.93
C GLU A 131 6.10 -5.39 -1.50
N ASP A 132 6.32 -6.37 -0.61
CA ASP A 132 7.65 -6.76 -0.14
C ASP A 132 8.48 -7.46 -1.25
N ASN A 133 7.83 -7.97 -2.31
CA ASN A 133 8.43 -8.76 -3.38
C ASN A 133 8.16 -8.15 -4.78
N THR A 134 8.41 -6.88 -4.96
CA THR A 134 8.16 -6.15 -6.23
C THR A 134 8.91 -6.72 -7.44
N HIS A 135 10.00 -7.47 -7.19
CA HIS A 135 10.77 -8.14 -8.23
C HIS A 135 10.03 -9.31 -8.91
N LEU A 136 8.91 -9.78 -8.33
CA LEU A 136 8.12 -10.88 -8.90
C LEU A 136 7.36 -10.50 -10.18
N ARG A 137 7.30 -9.20 -10.53
CA ARG A 137 6.59 -8.70 -11.72
C ARG A 137 5.13 -9.16 -11.78
N LEU A 138 4.48 -9.09 -10.63
CA LEU A 138 3.07 -9.47 -10.43
C LEU A 138 2.23 -8.22 -10.15
N GLN A 139 0.98 -8.27 -10.56
CA GLN A 139 0.03 -7.18 -10.32
C GLN A 139 -1.28 -7.69 -9.74
N ALA A 140 -1.83 -6.92 -8.83
CA ALA A 140 -3.18 -7.11 -8.33
C ALA A 140 -4.17 -6.47 -9.32
N THR A 141 -5.09 -7.26 -9.87
CA THR A 141 -6.00 -6.76 -10.92
C THR A 141 -7.38 -6.41 -10.41
N SER A 142 -7.89 -7.16 -9.44
CA SER A 142 -9.24 -6.95 -8.93
C SER A 142 -9.36 -7.33 -7.47
N THR A 143 -10.18 -6.57 -6.75
CA THR A 143 -10.60 -6.92 -5.39
C THR A 143 -11.95 -7.63 -5.47
N ILE A 144 -12.02 -8.84 -4.92
CA ILE A 144 -13.25 -9.62 -4.84
C ILE A 144 -13.93 -9.28 -3.51
N PRO A 145 -15.21 -8.82 -3.51
CA PRO A 145 -15.93 -8.56 -2.28
C PRO A 145 -15.91 -9.78 -1.35
N ALA A 146 -15.86 -9.55 -0.05
CA ALA A 146 -15.95 -10.62 0.94
C ALA A 146 -17.29 -11.37 0.79
N GLN A 147 -17.23 -12.68 0.64
CA GLN A 147 -18.40 -13.53 0.43
C GLN A 147 -18.91 -14.13 1.75
N SER A 148 -18.06 -14.22 2.75
CA SER A 148 -18.43 -14.69 4.09
C SER A 148 -17.70 -13.90 5.18
N GLY A 149 -18.22 -13.99 6.40
CA GLY A 149 -17.57 -13.43 7.58
C GLY A 149 -16.77 -14.51 8.32
N LEU A 150 -15.68 -14.09 8.93
CA LEU A 150 -14.86 -14.91 9.81
C LEU A 150 -15.32 -14.76 11.25
N SER A 151 -15.34 -15.88 11.97
CA SER A 151 -15.79 -15.99 13.35
C SER A 151 -14.64 -16.39 14.27
N ILE A 152 -14.77 -16.13 15.56
CA ILE A 152 -13.92 -16.81 16.55
C ILE A 152 -14.47 -18.23 16.70
N GLY A 153 -13.57 -19.22 16.52
CA GLY A 153 -13.86 -20.63 16.79
C GLY A 153 -13.34 -21.00 18.16
N VAL A 154 -14.20 -21.57 19.00
CA VAL A 154 -13.86 -22.06 20.34
C VAL A 154 -14.06 -23.55 20.37
N ARG A 155 -13.20 -24.29 21.04
CA ARG A 155 -13.35 -25.74 21.26
C ARG A 155 -14.75 -26.05 21.80
N SER A 156 -15.39 -27.09 21.26
CA SER A 156 -16.81 -27.36 21.56
C SER A 156 -17.09 -27.83 22.99
N ASP A 157 -16.06 -28.32 23.68
CA ASP A 157 -16.20 -28.74 25.08
C ASP A 157 -16.06 -27.58 26.09
N TRP A 158 -15.91 -26.32 25.58
CA TRP A 158 -15.82 -25.12 26.43
C TRP A 158 -16.87 -24.05 26.06
N PRO A 159 -18.20 -24.36 26.22
CA PRO A 159 -19.25 -23.45 25.82
C PRO A 159 -19.30 -22.15 26.64
N GLU A 160 -18.77 -22.14 27.86
CA GLU A 160 -18.68 -20.94 28.70
C GLU A 160 -17.74 -19.90 28.05
N LEU A 161 -16.57 -20.33 27.56
CA LEU A 161 -15.64 -19.45 26.85
C LEU A 161 -16.30 -18.89 25.59
N HIS A 162 -17.00 -19.72 24.81
CA HIS A 162 -17.77 -19.28 23.64
C HIS A 162 -18.78 -18.21 24.01
N SER A 163 -19.55 -18.39 25.10
CA SER A 163 -20.54 -17.44 25.58
C SER A 163 -19.92 -16.10 25.99
N ILE A 164 -18.81 -16.14 26.72
CA ILE A 164 -18.07 -14.95 27.15
C ILE A 164 -17.59 -14.16 25.94
N LEU A 165 -16.94 -14.82 24.97
CA LEU A 165 -16.42 -14.18 23.76
C LEU A 165 -17.54 -13.61 22.89
N SER A 166 -18.65 -14.33 22.74
CA SER A 166 -19.83 -13.86 21.99
C SER A 166 -20.39 -12.58 22.59
N LYS A 167 -20.54 -12.52 23.93
CA LYS A 167 -20.99 -11.31 24.64
C LYS A 167 -19.99 -10.15 24.50
N ALA A 168 -18.69 -10.43 24.60
CA ALA A 168 -17.64 -9.42 24.44
C ALA A 168 -17.64 -8.81 23.02
N LEU A 169 -17.80 -9.64 21.98
CA LEU A 169 -17.90 -9.16 20.59
C LEU A 169 -19.15 -8.29 20.36
N TYR A 170 -20.21 -8.53 21.12
CA TYR A 170 -21.43 -7.71 21.04
C TYR A 170 -21.21 -6.31 21.61
N GLN A 171 -20.33 -6.17 22.61
CA GLN A 171 -20.03 -4.88 23.25
C GLN A 171 -19.14 -3.97 22.41
N ILE A 172 -18.40 -4.52 21.42
CA ILE A 172 -17.56 -3.70 20.54
C ILE A 172 -18.49 -2.88 19.62
N GLN A 173 -18.49 -1.58 19.81
CA GLN A 173 -19.29 -0.64 19.04
C GLN A 173 -18.77 -0.49 17.60
N PRO A 174 -19.66 -0.15 16.63
CA PRO A 174 -19.23 0.03 15.23
C PRO A 174 -18.04 0.95 15.02
N PRO A 175 -17.91 2.13 15.67
CA PRO A 175 -16.75 2.99 15.50
C PRO A 175 -15.43 2.36 15.98
N GLU A 176 -15.46 1.64 17.10
CA GLU A 176 -14.28 0.94 17.63
C GLU A 176 -13.86 -0.20 16.68
N ARG A 177 -14.83 -0.91 16.13
CA ARG A 177 -14.57 -1.96 15.12
C ARG A 177 -13.93 -1.39 13.85
N GLU A 178 -14.43 -0.26 13.39
CA GLU A 178 -13.86 0.43 12.22
C GLU A 178 -12.43 0.89 12.47
N LEU A 179 -12.13 1.44 13.64
CA LEU A 179 -10.77 1.80 14.04
C LEU A 179 -9.83 0.58 14.06
N ILE A 180 -10.29 -0.56 14.59
CA ILE A 180 -9.51 -1.79 14.59
C ILE A 180 -9.26 -2.27 13.15
N ASN A 181 -10.30 -2.31 12.31
CA ASN A 181 -10.19 -2.72 10.92
C ASN A 181 -9.23 -1.82 10.15
N ASN A 182 -9.37 -0.50 10.30
CA ASN A 182 -8.50 0.47 9.63
C ASN A 182 -7.04 0.33 10.08
N ARG A 183 -6.80 0.03 11.34
CA ARG A 183 -5.45 -0.16 11.86
C ARG A 183 -4.76 -1.43 11.34
N TRP A 184 -5.52 -2.53 11.17
CA TRP A 184 -4.96 -3.85 10.88
C TRP A 184 -5.15 -4.30 9.45
N LEU A 185 -6.22 -3.88 8.77
CA LEU A 185 -6.57 -4.31 7.41
C LEU A 185 -6.30 -3.23 6.36
N SER A 186 -6.36 -1.96 6.74
CA SER A 186 -5.97 -0.86 5.88
C SER A 186 -4.51 -0.52 6.15
N ARG A 187 -3.58 -1.32 5.65
CA ARG A 187 -2.25 -0.78 5.41
C ARG A 187 -2.46 0.34 4.40
N GLN A 188 -2.37 1.59 4.83
CA GLN A 188 -2.23 2.69 3.89
C GLN A 188 -1.01 2.31 3.05
N PRO A 189 -1.13 2.35 1.72
CA PRO A 189 0.05 2.21 0.90
C PRO A 189 1.03 3.25 1.43
N SER A 190 2.13 2.79 2.03
CA SER A 190 3.24 3.68 2.27
C SER A 190 3.51 4.31 0.92
N LEU A 191 3.46 5.63 0.82
CA LEU A 191 3.91 6.36 -0.35
C LEU A 191 5.42 6.08 -0.49
N HIS A 192 5.74 4.88 -0.93
CA HIS A 192 7.04 4.55 -1.47
C HIS A 192 7.05 5.21 -2.85
N LEU A 193 7.37 6.50 -2.85
CA LEU A 193 7.77 7.14 -4.09
C LEU A 193 8.91 6.27 -4.63
N PRO A 194 8.75 5.68 -5.82
CA PRO A 194 9.80 4.85 -6.39
C PRO A 194 11.09 5.66 -6.38
N PRO A 195 12.22 5.09 -5.97
CA PRO A 195 13.48 5.82 -5.81
C PRO A 195 13.87 6.64 -7.06
N ARG A 196 13.44 6.23 -8.25
CA ARG A 196 13.60 7.01 -9.48
C ARG A 196 12.83 8.34 -9.48
N THR A 197 11.58 8.37 -9.06
CA THR A 197 10.78 9.60 -9.04
C THR A 197 11.26 10.57 -7.96
N PHE A 198 11.78 10.08 -6.85
CA PHE A 198 12.42 10.90 -5.83
C PHE A 198 13.68 11.61 -6.38
N TRP A 199 14.57 10.87 -7.02
CA TRP A 199 15.79 11.43 -7.59
C TRP A 199 15.52 12.38 -8.77
N THR A 200 14.53 12.08 -9.62
CA THR A 200 14.16 12.98 -10.73
C THR A 200 13.50 14.27 -10.25
N SER A 201 12.69 14.24 -9.19
CA SER A 201 12.11 15.45 -8.59
C SER A 201 13.18 16.28 -7.87
N LEU A 202 14.13 15.65 -7.17
CA LEU A 202 15.27 16.34 -6.55
C LEU A 202 16.15 17.04 -7.60
N LEU A 203 16.48 16.35 -8.69
CA LEU A 203 17.22 16.94 -9.85
C LEU A 203 16.45 18.11 -10.47
N GLY A 204 15.13 18.01 -10.61
CA GLY A 204 14.28 19.09 -11.10
C GLY A 204 14.34 20.34 -10.22
N ILE A 205 14.30 20.16 -8.92
CA ILE A 205 14.41 21.26 -7.93
C ILE A 205 15.79 21.91 -8.01
N GLU A 206 16.87 21.12 -8.13
CA GLU A 206 18.23 21.62 -8.22
C GLU A 206 18.45 22.45 -9.48
N VAL A 207 17.92 22.01 -10.63
CA VAL A 207 17.97 22.78 -11.89
C VAL A 207 17.23 24.12 -11.75
N VAL A 208 16.05 24.13 -11.17
CA VAL A 208 15.25 25.36 -10.97
C VAL A 208 16.00 26.34 -10.05
N LEU A 209 16.58 25.87 -8.96
CA LEU A 209 17.39 26.67 -8.04
C LEU A 209 18.63 27.25 -8.73
N SER A 210 19.32 26.44 -9.54
CA SER A 210 20.50 26.88 -10.30
C SER A 210 20.15 27.99 -11.30
N VAL A 211 19.03 27.86 -12.02
CA VAL A 211 18.55 28.89 -12.95
C VAL A 211 18.19 30.18 -12.22
N LEU A 212 17.51 30.09 -11.08
CA LEU A 212 17.19 31.27 -10.24
C LEU A 212 18.46 31.99 -9.77
N LEU A 213 19.46 31.25 -9.30
CA LEU A 213 20.74 31.82 -8.88
C LEU A 213 21.48 32.51 -10.05
N LEU A 214 21.45 31.93 -11.24
CA LEU A 214 22.00 32.54 -12.45
C LEU A 214 21.29 33.84 -12.82
N ILE A 215 19.97 33.90 -12.74
CA ILE A 215 19.18 35.09 -13.00
C ILE A 215 19.51 36.20 -11.98
N ILE A 216 19.60 35.86 -10.71
CA ILE A 216 19.97 36.81 -9.64
C ILE A 216 21.39 37.34 -9.88
N PHE A 217 22.34 36.47 -10.16
CA PHE A 217 23.71 36.85 -10.45
C PHE A 217 23.79 37.75 -11.69
N TRP A 218 23.09 37.42 -12.77
CA TRP A 218 23.04 38.24 -13.99
C TRP A 218 22.42 39.60 -13.75
N ASN A 219 21.35 39.67 -12.97
CA ASN A 219 20.70 40.91 -12.59
C ASN A 219 21.63 41.82 -11.74
N PHE A 220 22.40 41.22 -10.84
CA PHE A 220 23.38 41.93 -10.03
C PHE A 220 24.53 42.49 -10.90
N GLN A 221 25.03 41.71 -11.85
CA GLN A 221 26.04 42.12 -12.80
C GLN A 221 25.55 43.24 -13.72
N LEU A 222 24.31 43.15 -14.17
CA LEU A 222 23.66 44.16 -15.02
C LEU A 222 23.53 45.49 -14.29
N ARG A 223 23.07 45.47 -13.04
CA ARG A 223 22.96 46.64 -12.20
C ARG A 223 24.30 47.33 -12.01
N ARG A 224 25.36 46.61 -11.71
CA ARG A 224 26.72 47.15 -11.59
C ARG A 224 27.18 47.86 -12.89
N LYS A 225 26.98 47.20 -14.04
CA LYS A 225 27.33 47.81 -15.35
C LYS A 225 26.53 49.08 -15.66
N VAL A 226 25.25 49.08 -15.30
CA VAL A 226 24.39 50.28 -15.47
C VAL A 226 24.88 51.42 -14.57
N GLU A 227 25.20 51.16 -13.30
CA GLU A 227 25.72 52.18 -12.37
C GLU A 227 27.06 52.72 -12.84
N GLU A 228 27.98 51.89 -13.34
CA GLU A 228 29.27 52.35 -13.88
C GLU A 228 29.07 53.25 -15.12
N ARG A 229 28.17 52.88 -16.02
CA ARG A 229 27.85 53.67 -17.22
C ARG A 229 27.19 54.99 -16.88
N THR A 230 26.23 55.01 -15.95
CA THR A 230 25.59 56.25 -15.52
C THR A 230 26.57 57.21 -14.81
N LYS A 231 27.49 56.69 -13.99
CA LYS A 231 28.57 57.49 -13.39
C LYS A 231 29.50 58.08 -14.42
N ARG A 232 29.91 57.32 -15.48
CA ARG A 232 30.76 57.83 -16.57
C ARG A 232 30.04 58.90 -17.38
N LEU A 233 28.78 58.71 -17.73
CA LEU A 233 27.98 59.69 -18.45
C LEU A 233 27.78 60.99 -17.64
N ALA A 234 27.51 60.87 -16.35
CA ALA A 234 27.41 62.02 -15.48
C ALA A 234 28.72 62.82 -15.40
N ALA A 235 29.88 62.15 -15.31
CA ALA A 235 31.19 62.77 -15.32
C ALA A 235 31.54 63.44 -16.67
N GLU A 236 31.12 62.86 -17.79
CA GLU A 236 31.28 63.45 -19.14
C GLU A 236 30.38 64.68 -19.31
N LEU A 237 29.14 64.64 -18.87
CA LEU A 237 28.22 65.82 -18.89
C LEU A 237 28.76 66.95 -18.04
N GLU A 238 29.33 66.67 -16.85
CA GLU A 238 29.92 67.70 -15.99
C GLU A 238 31.15 68.33 -16.64
N LYS A 239 31.98 67.54 -17.32
CA LYS A 239 33.12 68.06 -18.08
C LYS A 239 32.72 68.96 -19.26
N SER A 240 31.68 68.54 -20.02
CA SER A 240 31.17 69.36 -21.14
C SER A 240 30.56 70.68 -20.68
N ALA A 241 29.76 70.61 -19.58
CA ALA A 241 29.19 71.87 -19.01
C ALA A 241 30.28 72.85 -18.51
N LYS A 242 31.35 72.34 -17.84
CA LYS A 242 32.49 73.19 -17.45
C LYS A 242 33.25 73.76 -18.64
N ALA A 243 33.35 73.00 -19.74
CA ALA A 243 34.01 73.48 -20.97
C ALA A 243 33.17 74.58 -21.64
N GLU A 244 31.85 74.46 -21.69
CA GLU A 244 30.95 75.50 -22.21
C GLU A 244 30.96 76.74 -21.35
N ASP A 245 31.01 76.64 -20.04
CA ASP A 245 31.11 77.80 -19.12
C ASP A 245 32.46 78.53 -19.29
N LEU A 246 33.56 77.77 -19.48
CA LEU A 246 34.86 78.35 -19.78
C LEU A 246 34.90 79.06 -21.15
N GLN A 247 34.25 78.50 -22.16
CA GLN A 247 34.13 79.17 -23.45
C GLN A 247 33.29 80.43 -23.38
N ARG A 248 32.20 80.47 -22.65
CA ARG A 248 31.40 81.66 -22.40
C ARG A 248 32.20 82.77 -21.68
N LEU A 249 32.88 82.40 -20.60
CA LEU A 249 33.73 83.34 -19.85
C LEU A 249 34.87 83.92 -20.76
N ASN A 250 35.50 83.09 -21.60
CA ASN A 250 36.52 83.51 -22.50
C ASN A 250 36.01 84.48 -23.63
N THR A 251 34.78 84.27 -24.07
CA THR A 251 34.11 85.15 -25.03
C THR A 251 33.72 86.51 -24.39
N GLU A 252 33.29 86.49 -23.15
CA GLU A 252 32.96 87.73 -22.42
C GLU A 252 34.23 88.54 -22.09
N LEU A 253 35.40 87.92 -21.89
CA LEU A 253 36.67 88.64 -21.61
C LEU A 253 37.32 89.19 -22.91
N GLN A 254 36.86 88.83 -24.08
CA GLN A 254 37.34 89.35 -25.37
C GLN A 254 36.53 90.50 -25.95
N GLN A 255 35.45 90.91 -25.30
CA GLN A 255 34.68 92.11 -25.59
C GLN A 255 35.06 93.24 -24.69
#